data_9d5c3e96b31cc0e9c5f1e5e84555beb8
#
_entry.id   9d5c3e96b31cc0e9c5f1e5e84555beb8
#
_cell.length_a   1.000
_cell.length_b   1.000
_cell.length_c   1.000
_cell.angle_alpha   90.00
_cell.angle_beta   90.00
_cell.angle_gamma   90.00
#
_symmetry.space_group_name_H-M   'P 1'
#
loop_
_entity.id
_entity.type
_entity.pdbx_description
1 polymer ?
#
loop_
_entity_poly.entity_id
_entity_poly.type
_entity_poly.pdbx_seq_one_letter_code
_entity_poly.pdbx_strand_id
1 'polypeptide(L)'
;MVAGHLSEKNGTYYAVLTYSDRNGKRKSKWISTGLPVKGNKKKAEAFLLQARQEFQPEEKKQLGEDVLFADYMEQWLEIVKSTISISTYSSYANCVQKIIVPYFRERKIMLQDLQAKDIQNFYLYQLKWVSANSVIHYHANIHKALKYAVKIDLIDVNPADKVERPKKEKFVGSFYDAEEVNRLFEIAEGTILEIPILLGAFYGLRRSEAIGLKWDAVDFEQNTLTICHTVVQCNIDGKRELIAADTTKTKSSMRTLPLVPFVKERLLIHQKEQVENRRLCGRCYITDYLEYICVNEIGDLIKPSYVTEQFPKLLDKYEMRRIRYHDLRHSCASLLLKNGVQMKEIQDWLGHSDFSTTANTYAHLDYASKLTSADAMLGGLGIGK
;
A
#
# COMPACT_ATOMS: atom_id res chain seq x y z
N MET A 1 8.55 40.42 19.13
CA MET A 1 9.15 41.46 20.04
C MET A 1 9.87 40.74 21.17
N VAL A 2 11.16 41.05 21.39
CA VAL A 2 11.95 40.40 22.44
C VAL A 2 11.74 41.18 23.76
N ALA A 3 11.15 40.52 24.73
CA ALA A 3 11.06 41.09 26.10
C ALA A 3 12.29 40.69 26.92
N GLY A 4 12.66 41.47 27.91
CA GLY A 4 13.79 41.11 28.77
C GLY A 4 13.73 41.78 30.14
N HIS A 5 14.34 41.14 31.12
CA HIS A 5 14.52 41.66 32.47
C HIS A 5 15.88 41.26 33.04
N LEU A 6 16.31 41.98 34.08
CA LEU A 6 17.49 41.60 34.84
C LEU A 6 17.15 40.54 35.88
N SER A 7 18.01 39.55 36.04
CA SER A 7 17.94 38.57 37.11
C SER A 7 19.31 38.52 37.84
N GLU A 8 19.28 38.21 39.11
CA GLU A 8 20.48 38.08 39.95
C GLU A 8 20.75 36.60 40.21
N LYS A 9 21.99 36.18 39.95
CA LYS A 9 22.42 34.80 40.20
C LYS A 9 23.90 34.84 40.63
N ASN A 10 24.21 34.20 41.75
CA ASN A 10 25.58 34.11 42.31
C ASN A 10 26.29 35.48 42.43
N GLY A 11 25.57 36.53 42.87
CA GLY A 11 26.11 37.88 43.05
C GLY A 11 26.39 38.67 41.76
N THR A 12 25.94 38.17 40.61
CA THR A 12 26.15 38.81 39.30
C THR A 12 24.78 39.01 38.60
N TYR A 13 24.66 40.13 37.86
CA TYR A 13 23.50 40.37 37.01
C TYR A 13 23.51 39.53 35.73
N TYR A 14 22.34 39.03 35.36
CA TYR A 14 22.07 38.37 34.09
C TYR A 14 20.97 39.12 33.35
N ALA A 15 21.17 39.33 32.04
CA ALA A 15 20.10 39.75 31.14
C ALA A 15 19.33 38.50 30.69
N VAL A 16 18.05 38.42 31.05
CA VAL A 16 17.15 37.32 30.65
C VAL A 16 16.26 37.81 29.53
N LEU A 17 16.52 37.33 28.31
CA LEU A 17 15.75 37.67 27.12
C LEU A 17 14.65 36.64 26.94
N THR A 18 13.40 37.08 26.84
CA THR A 18 12.26 36.21 26.58
C THR A 18 11.71 36.50 25.19
N TYR A 19 11.59 35.43 24.40
CA TYR A 19 11.12 35.51 23.02
C TYR A 19 10.21 34.30 22.73
N SER A 20 9.35 34.43 21.72
CA SER A 20 8.60 33.29 21.21
C SER A 20 9.36 32.66 20.06
N ASP A 21 9.52 31.32 20.10
CA ASP A 21 9.99 30.59 18.94
C ASP A 21 8.94 30.57 17.82
N ARG A 22 9.27 30.03 16.64
CA ARG A 22 8.37 29.95 15.49
C ARG A 22 7.04 29.21 15.78
N ASN A 23 7.06 28.33 16.77
CA ASN A 23 5.85 27.59 17.21
C ASN A 23 5.03 28.34 18.25
N GLY A 24 5.34 29.60 18.52
CA GLY A 24 4.68 30.41 19.54
C GLY A 24 5.06 30.04 20.97
N LYS A 25 5.98 29.10 21.18
CA LYS A 25 6.39 28.65 22.49
C LYS A 25 7.40 29.64 23.10
N ARG A 26 7.13 30.09 24.33
CA ARG A 26 7.96 31.02 25.05
C ARG A 26 9.27 30.38 25.46
N LYS A 27 10.41 31.00 25.09
CA LYS A 27 11.79 30.62 25.46
C LYS A 27 12.51 31.74 26.15
N SER A 28 13.50 31.43 26.96
CA SER A 28 14.34 32.40 27.66
C SER A 28 15.81 32.13 27.41
N LYS A 29 16.59 33.17 27.07
CA LYS A 29 18.04 33.11 26.94
C LYS A 29 18.66 33.95 28.05
N TRP A 30 19.57 33.38 28.83
CA TRP A 30 20.26 33.98 29.92
C TRP A 30 21.67 34.40 29.45
N ILE A 31 21.98 35.69 29.55
CA ILE A 31 23.27 36.26 29.17
C ILE A 31 23.88 36.86 30.40
N SER A 32 25.10 36.42 30.79
CA SER A 32 25.83 37.02 31.91
C SER A 32 26.30 38.41 31.54
N THR A 33 26.04 39.39 32.39
CA THR A 33 26.58 40.75 32.20
C THR A 33 28.03 40.88 32.69
N GLY A 34 28.53 39.91 33.48
CA GLY A 34 29.83 40.00 34.15
C GLY A 34 29.88 41.04 35.27
N LEU A 35 28.77 41.76 35.57
CA LEU A 35 28.73 42.85 36.54
C LEU A 35 28.25 42.35 37.92
N PRO A 36 28.99 42.59 39.00
CA PRO A 36 28.54 42.33 40.36
C PRO A 36 27.25 43.15 40.67
N VAL A 37 26.37 42.59 41.47
CA VAL A 37 25.05 43.21 41.81
C VAL A 37 25.24 44.55 42.55
N LYS A 38 26.24 44.64 43.44
CA LYS A 38 26.44 45.81 44.26
C LYS A 38 26.95 47.01 43.43
N GLY A 39 26.13 48.05 43.31
CA GLY A 39 26.46 49.33 42.67
C GLY A 39 26.41 49.36 41.14
N ASN A 40 26.07 48.26 40.42
CA ASN A 40 26.15 48.18 38.96
C ASN A 40 24.77 48.09 38.26
N LYS A 41 23.68 48.37 38.94
CA LYS A 41 22.33 48.21 38.36
C LYS A 41 22.13 48.98 37.05
N LYS A 42 22.53 50.27 37.01
CA LYS A 42 22.40 51.09 35.78
C LYS A 42 23.21 50.55 34.61
N LYS A 43 24.42 50.01 34.86
CA LYS A 43 25.25 49.41 33.82
C LYS A 43 24.65 48.10 33.32
N ALA A 44 24.06 47.30 34.20
CA ALA A 44 23.39 46.08 33.83
C ALA A 44 22.09 46.35 33.03
N GLU A 45 21.36 47.42 33.36
CA GLU A 45 20.18 47.87 32.56
C GLU A 45 20.59 48.33 31.15
N ALA A 46 21.69 49.06 31.02
CA ALA A 46 22.23 49.44 29.70
C ALA A 46 22.64 48.22 28.88
N PHE A 47 23.31 47.23 29.50
CA PHE A 47 23.64 45.98 28.87
C PHE A 47 22.39 45.20 28.42
N LEU A 48 21.35 45.14 29.25
CA LEU A 48 20.09 44.51 28.88
C LEU A 48 19.46 45.18 27.66
N LEU A 49 19.51 46.54 27.60
CA LEU A 49 18.94 47.28 26.47
C LEU A 49 19.70 46.97 25.18
N GLN A 50 21.02 46.95 25.23
CA GLN A 50 21.87 46.58 24.11
C GLN A 50 21.65 45.13 23.70
N ALA A 51 21.65 44.19 24.65
CA ALA A 51 21.37 42.78 24.39
C ALA A 51 20.00 42.52 23.74
N ARG A 52 18.95 43.34 24.08
CA ARG A 52 17.65 43.27 23.44
C ARG A 52 17.67 43.79 22.00
N GLN A 53 18.47 44.79 21.68
CA GLN A 53 18.61 45.34 20.32
C GLN A 53 19.44 44.44 19.42
N GLU A 54 20.48 43.83 19.96
CA GLU A 54 21.39 42.95 19.22
C GLU A 54 20.86 41.50 19.10
N PHE A 55 19.96 41.10 20.02
CA PHE A 55 19.46 39.75 20.03
C PHE A 55 18.47 39.53 18.89
N GLN A 56 18.94 38.88 17.86
CA GLN A 56 18.11 38.22 16.88
C GLN A 56 17.91 36.78 17.37
N PRO A 57 16.64 36.35 17.60
CA PRO A 57 16.37 34.93 17.78
C PRO A 57 17.04 34.18 16.62
N GLU A 58 17.81 33.15 16.92
CA GLU A 58 18.45 32.36 15.88
C GLU A 58 17.39 31.99 14.86
N GLU A 59 17.37 32.73 13.75
CA GLU A 59 16.82 32.19 12.53
C GLU A 59 17.69 30.97 12.23
N LYS A 60 17.15 29.74 12.41
CA LYS A 60 17.78 28.59 11.80
C LYS A 60 18.02 28.99 10.35
N LYS A 61 19.30 29.14 9.96
CA LYS A 61 19.64 29.19 8.54
C LYS A 61 18.86 28.06 7.88
N GLN A 62 17.93 28.44 7.04
CA GLN A 62 17.24 27.48 6.19
C GLN A 62 18.32 26.76 5.40
N LEU A 63 18.58 25.51 5.78
CA LEU A 63 19.21 24.54 4.91
C LEU A 63 18.12 24.17 3.88
N GLY A 64 18.06 24.93 2.78
CA GLY A 64 17.13 24.67 1.68
C GLY A 64 16.80 25.97 0.99
N GLU A 65 17.31 26.10 -0.22
CA GLU A 65 16.80 27.02 -1.23
C GLU A 65 15.28 26.94 -1.27
N ASP A 66 14.60 28.02 -1.67
CA ASP A 66 13.15 28.07 -1.90
C ASP A 66 12.73 26.94 -2.87
N VAL A 67 12.32 25.79 -2.33
CA VAL A 67 11.93 24.62 -3.12
C VAL A 67 10.42 24.58 -3.26
N LEU A 68 9.92 24.47 -4.47
CA LEU A 68 8.51 24.23 -4.71
C LEU A 68 8.10 22.87 -4.10
N PHE A 69 6.95 22.81 -3.46
CA PHE A 69 6.44 21.53 -2.92
C PHE A 69 6.33 20.44 -3.99
N ALA A 70 5.98 20.81 -5.22
CA ALA A 70 5.95 19.89 -6.35
C ALA A 70 7.34 19.27 -6.65
N ASP A 71 8.39 20.10 -6.67
CA ASP A 71 9.76 19.63 -6.95
C ASP A 71 10.30 18.80 -5.77
N TYR A 72 9.96 19.18 -4.53
CA TYR A 72 10.25 18.37 -3.37
C TYR A 72 9.60 16.98 -3.44
N MET A 73 8.37 16.87 -3.89
CA MET A 73 7.69 15.58 -4.04
C MET A 73 8.40 14.67 -5.06
N GLU A 74 8.95 15.22 -6.13
CA GLU A 74 9.76 14.47 -7.11
C GLU A 74 11.11 14.04 -6.50
N GLN A 75 11.79 14.93 -5.80
CA GLN A 75 13.04 14.61 -5.10
C GLN A 75 12.82 13.51 -4.04
N TRP A 76 11.76 13.63 -3.25
CA TRP A 76 11.40 12.61 -2.26
C TRP A 76 11.11 11.25 -2.92
N LEU A 77 10.46 11.24 -4.08
CA LEU A 77 10.19 10.01 -4.82
C LEU A 77 11.48 9.27 -5.21
N GLU A 78 12.50 10.00 -5.65
CA GLU A 78 13.82 9.42 -5.95
C GLU A 78 14.53 8.90 -4.69
N ILE A 79 14.42 9.62 -3.57
CA ILE A 79 15.02 9.20 -2.29
C ILE A 79 14.41 7.86 -1.84
N VAL A 80 13.09 7.70 -1.91
CA VAL A 80 12.44 6.47 -1.43
C VAL A 80 12.59 5.29 -2.38
N LYS A 81 12.98 5.51 -3.62
CA LYS A 81 13.16 4.47 -4.66
C LYS A 81 14.02 3.31 -4.18
N SER A 82 15.12 3.60 -3.48
CA SER A 82 16.04 2.59 -2.95
C SER A 82 15.53 1.85 -1.70
N THR A 83 14.47 2.35 -1.06
CA THR A 83 14.00 1.83 0.25
C THR A 83 12.71 1.03 0.17
N ILE A 84 12.08 1.00 -0.99
CA ILE A 84 10.78 0.34 -1.21
C ILE A 84 10.86 -0.62 -2.40
N SER A 85 9.91 -1.56 -2.47
CA SER A 85 9.81 -2.46 -3.62
C SER A 85 9.44 -1.71 -4.90
N ILE A 86 9.88 -2.22 -6.05
CA ILE A 86 9.61 -1.64 -7.38
C ILE A 86 8.09 -1.44 -7.60
N SER A 87 7.26 -2.39 -7.18
CA SER A 87 5.80 -2.27 -7.30
C SER A 87 5.22 -1.14 -6.44
N THR A 88 5.78 -0.92 -5.25
CA THR A 88 5.39 0.21 -4.38
C THR A 88 5.87 1.53 -4.99
N TYR A 89 7.10 1.57 -5.51
CA TYR A 89 7.63 2.74 -6.21
C TYR A 89 6.76 3.12 -7.41
N SER A 90 6.42 2.16 -8.27
CA SER A 90 5.51 2.39 -9.42
C SER A 90 4.17 2.99 -9.00
N SER A 91 3.59 2.50 -7.89
CA SER A 91 2.36 3.06 -7.34
C SER A 91 2.54 4.51 -6.85
N TYR A 92 3.63 4.78 -6.13
CA TYR A 92 3.97 6.14 -5.66
C TYR A 92 4.24 7.09 -6.83
N ALA A 93 5.04 6.66 -7.80
CA ALA A 93 5.35 7.44 -8.99
C ALA A 93 4.09 7.84 -9.75
N ASN A 94 3.14 6.92 -9.92
CA ASN A 94 1.88 7.20 -10.57
C ASN A 94 1.05 8.26 -9.80
N CYS A 95 0.98 8.17 -8.46
CA CYS A 95 0.28 9.15 -7.63
C CYS A 95 0.99 10.51 -7.64
N VAL A 96 2.32 10.50 -7.44
CA VAL A 96 3.12 11.73 -7.30
C VAL A 96 3.21 12.46 -8.63
N GLN A 97 3.73 11.81 -9.67
CA GLN A 97 4.05 12.46 -10.95
C GLN A 97 2.81 12.84 -11.75
N LYS A 98 1.74 12.02 -11.72
CA LYS A 98 0.56 12.27 -12.55
C LYS A 98 -0.55 13.06 -11.87
N ILE A 99 -0.58 13.08 -10.54
CA ILE A 99 -1.71 13.66 -9.81
C ILE A 99 -1.26 14.79 -8.88
N ILE A 100 -0.29 14.51 -7.97
CA ILE A 100 0.08 15.47 -6.94
C ILE A 100 0.93 16.60 -7.53
N VAL A 101 2.00 16.26 -8.22
CA VAL A 101 2.94 17.23 -8.78
C VAL A 101 2.28 18.22 -9.75
N PRO A 102 1.48 17.81 -10.75
CA PRO A 102 0.84 18.75 -11.65
C PRO A 102 -0.06 19.78 -10.93
N TYR A 103 -0.85 19.32 -9.97
CA TYR A 103 -1.74 20.19 -9.20
C TYR A 103 -0.99 21.26 -8.40
N PHE A 104 0.07 20.87 -7.68
CA PHE A 104 0.82 21.82 -6.84
C PHE A 104 1.82 22.66 -7.65
N ARG A 105 2.35 22.16 -8.77
CA ARG A 105 3.23 22.92 -9.66
C ARG A 105 2.51 24.11 -10.30
N GLU A 106 1.26 23.93 -10.73
CA GLU A 106 0.42 25.00 -11.25
C GLU A 106 0.22 26.13 -10.22
N ARG A 107 0.16 25.78 -8.94
CA ARG A 107 -0.09 26.72 -7.83
C ARG A 107 1.16 27.35 -7.26
N LYS A 108 2.33 26.91 -7.67
CA LYS A 108 3.65 27.43 -7.27
C LYS A 108 3.82 27.58 -5.76
N ILE A 109 3.31 26.62 -4.98
CA ILE A 109 3.39 26.64 -3.53
C ILE A 109 4.77 26.19 -3.10
N MET A 110 5.48 27.02 -2.28
CA MET A 110 6.75 26.65 -1.69
C MET A 110 6.54 25.59 -0.58
N LEU A 111 7.53 24.72 -0.37
CA LEU A 111 7.45 23.68 0.66
C LEU A 111 7.25 24.28 2.05
N GLN A 112 7.93 25.38 2.35
CA GLN A 112 7.90 26.09 3.64
C GLN A 112 6.56 26.80 3.89
N ASP A 113 5.87 27.20 2.81
CA ASP A 113 4.59 27.94 2.87
C ASP A 113 3.38 27.04 2.77
N LEU A 114 3.59 25.72 2.54
CA LEU A 114 2.51 24.76 2.39
C LEU A 114 1.69 24.64 3.68
N GLN A 115 0.41 24.93 3.60
CA GLN A 115 -0.53 24.87 4.71
C GLN A 115 -1.51 23.70 4.58
N ALA A 116 -2.10 23.30 5.71
CA ALA A 116 -3.14 22.27 5.73
C ALA A 116 -4.32 22.59 4.78
N LYS A 117 -4.68 23.88 4.64
CA LYS A 117 -5.74 24.32 3.72
C LYS A 117 -5.43 24.00 2.25
N ASP A 118 -4.15 24.07 1.84
CA ASP A 118 -3.77 23.82 0.45
C ASP A 118 -3.90 22.33 0.12
N ILE A 119 -3.52 21.48 1.06
CA ILE A 119 -3.70 20.03 0.97
C ILE A 119 -5.20 19.67 1.02
N GLN A 120 -5.98 20.32 1.88
CA GLN A 120 -7.43 20.12 1.95
C GLN A 120 -8.12 20.51 0.63
N ASN A 121 -7.73 21.64 0.03
CA ASN A 121 -8.23 22.06 -1.28
C ASN A 121 -7.88 21.05 -2.40
N PHE A 122 -6.69 20.47 -2.34
CA PHE A 122 -6.31 19.38 -3.25
C PHE A 122 -7.25 18.19 -3.11
N TYR A 123 -7.59 17.75 -1.89
CA TYR A 123 -8.53 16.64 -1.70
C TYR A 123 -9.93 16.97 -2.23
N LEU A 124 -10.44 18.15 -1.93
CA LEU A 124 -11.75 18.60 -2.45
C LEU A 124 -11.76 18.65 -3.99
N TYR A 125 -10.67 19.08 -4.60
CA TYR A 125 -10.51 19.06 -6.04
C TYR A 125 -10.53 17.64 -6.61
N GLN A 126 -9.75 16.73 -6.01
CA GLN A 126 -9.65 15.34 -6.48
C GLN A 126 -10.94 14.55 -6.29
N LEU A 127 -11.69 14.78 -5.22
CA LEU A 127 -12.97 14.10 -4.95
C LEU A 127 -14.04 14.34 -6.03
N LYS A 128 -13.86 15.33 -6.90
CA LYS A 128 -14.76 15.54 -8.05
C LYS A 128 -14.58 14.48 -9.13
N TRP A 129 -13.43 13.76 -9.14
CA TRP A 129 -13.03 12.85 -10.23
C TRP A 129 -12.73 11.44 -9.76
N VAL A 130 -12.39 11.27 -8.48
CA VAL A 130 -11.95 9.98 -7.93
C VAL A 130 -12.63 9.67 -6.61
N SER A 131 -12.64 8.39 -6.22
CA SER A 131 -13.22 7.93 -4.95
C SER A 131 -12.45 8.44 -3.73
N ALA A 132 -13.11 8.46 -2.58
CA ALA A 132 -12.51 8.76 -1.28
C ALA A 132 -11.28 7.91 -0.99
N ASN A 133 -11.31 6.62 -1.35
CA ASN A 133 -10.18 5.72 -1.18
C ASN A 133 -8.95 6.16 -1.98
N SER A 134 -9.12 6.67 -3.20
CA SER A 134 -8.01 7.21 -4.01
C SER A 134 -7.37 8.43 -3.35
N VAL A 135 -8.19 9.35 -2.82
CA VAL A 135 -7.69 10.54 -2.10
C VAL A 135 -6.94 10.16 -0.82
N ILE A 136 -7.38 9.10 -0.11
CA ILE A 136 -6.64 8.55 1.04
C ILE A 136 -5.25 8.04 0.62
N HIS A 137 -5.11 7.43 -0.55
CA HIS A 137 -3.80 7.04 -1.09
C HIS A 137 -2.92 8.25 -1.43
N TYR A 138 -3.50 9.33 -1.98
CA TYR A 138 -2.76 10.57 -2.23
C TYR A 138 -2.29 11.20 -0.92
N HIS A 139 -3.18 11.24 0.10
CA HIS A 139 -2.81 11.70 1.44
C HIS A 139 -1.63 10.91 2.00
N ALA A 140 -1.63 9.57 1.89
CA ALA A 140 -0.55 8.73 2.41
C ALA A 140 0.81 9.08 1.79
N ASN A 141 0.86 9.40 0.48
CA ASN A 141 2.08 9.84 -0.19
C ASN A 141 2.53 11.22 0.29
N ILE A 142 1.63 12.21 0.31
CA ILE A 142 1.91 13.57 0.78
C ILE A 142 2.39 13.54 2.23
N HIS A 143 1.66 12.86 3.10
CA HIS A 143 1.98 12.76 4.52
C HIS A 143 3.36 12.12 4.76
N LYS A 144 3.68 11.03 4.03
CA LYS A 144 4.96 10.35 4.14
C LYS A 144 6.12 11.23 3.66
N ALA A 145 5.94 11.95 2.57
CA ALA A 145 6.93 12.88 2.04
C ALA A 145 7.18 14.03 3.03
N LEU A 146 6.12 14.66 3.53
CA LEU A 146 6.23 15.75 4.50
C LEU A 146 6.80 15.29 5.86
N LYS A 147 6.48 14.07 6.31
CA LYS A 147 7.13 13.47 7.49
C LYS A 147 8.63 13.31 7.29
N TYR A 148 9.06 12.98 6.08
CA TYR A 148 10.49 12.93 5.75
C TYR A 148 11.11 14.34 5.72
N ALA A 149 10.41 15.35 5.19
CA ALA A 149 10.87 16.74 5.22
C ALA A 149 11.09 17.25 6.66
N VAL A 150 10.20 16.90 7.59
CA VAL A 150 10.39 17.20 9.02
C VAL A 150 11.60 16.47 9.58
N LYS A 151 11.79 15.19 9.21
CA LYS A 151 12.94 14.38 9.68
C LYS A 151 14.29 14.97 9.30
N ILE A 152 14.37 15.62 8.14
CA ILE A 152 15.61 16.24 7.63
C ILE A 152 15.65 17.76 7.82
N ASP A 153 14.81 18.30 8.71
CA ASP A 153 14.74 19.71 9.10
C ASP A 153 14.44 20.71 7.96
N LEU A 154 13.81 20.28 6.86
CA LEU A 154 13.34 21.17 5.78
C LEU A 154 12.10 21.98 6.19
N ILE A 155 11.23 21.41 7.03
CA ILE A 155 10.05 22.05 7.62
C ILE A 155 9.96 21.68 9.10
N ASP A 156 9.40 22.54 9.94
CA ASP A 156 9.28 22.30 11.38
C ASP A 156 8.13 21.33 11.74
N VAL A 157 7.05 21.34 11.00
CA VAL A 157 5.83 20.54 11.25
C VAL A 157 5.25 19.99 9.96
N ASN A 158 4.60 18.85 10.06
CA ASN A 158 3.91 18.28 8.91
C ASN A 158 2.49 18.88 8.78
N PRO A 159 2.21 19.72 7.78
CA PRO A 159 0.87 20.29 7.63
C PRO A 159 -0.21 19.23 7.31
N ALA A 160 0.15 18.07 6.79
CA ALA A 160 -0.80 16.98 6.52
C ALA A 160 -1.35 16.31 7.79
N ASP A 161 -0.75 16.52 8.97
CA ASP A 161 -1.27 16.03 10.25
C ASP A 161 -2.59 16.72 10.65
N LYS A 162 -2.82 17.95 10.15
CA LYS A 162 -3.99 18.77 10.47
C LYS A 162 -5.10 18.65 9.42
N VAL A 163 -4.95 17.80 8.41
CA VAL A 163 -5.90 17.67 7.31
C VAL A 163 -6.92 16.58 7.61
N GLU A 164 -8.19 16.88 7.34
CA GLU A 164 -9.25 15.89 7.44
C GLU A 164 -9.29 14.99 6.21
N ARG A 165 -9.16 13.69 6.44
CA ARG A 165 -9.22 12.68 5.38
C ARG A 165 -10.68 12.34 5.06
N PRO A 166 -11.01 12.11 3.78
CA PRO A 166 -12.32 11.61 3.43
C PRO A 166 -12.61 10.27 4.14
N LYS A 167 -13.89 10.04 4.45
CA LYS A 167 -14.32 8.78 5.07
C LYS A 167 -14.11 7.65 4.08
N LYS A 168 -13.44 6.58 4.55
CA LYS A 168 -13.20 5.38 3.75
C LYS A 168 -14.54 4.73 3.36
N GLU A 169 -14.73 4.52 2.07
CA GLU A 169 -15.85 3.73 1.57
C GLU A 169 -15.59 2.26 1.80
N LYS A 170 -16.56 1.57 2.40
CA LYS A 170 -16.51 0.12 2.55
C LYS A 170 -16.84 -0.52 1.21
N PHE A 171 -15.93 -1.30 0.69
CA PHE A 171 -16.19 -2.13 -0.47
C PHE A 171 -16.90 -3.41 -0.01
N VAL A 172 -18.10 -3.65 -0.54
CA VAL A 172 -18.79 -4.93 -0.40
C VAL A 172 -18.40 -5.77 -1.62
N GLY A 173 -17.57 -6.78 -1.40
CA GLY A 173 -17.13 -7.69 -2.46
C GLY A 173 -18.33 -8.47 -3.02
N SER A 174 -18.41 -8.57 -4.34
CA SER A 174 -19.29 -9.51 -5.03
C SER A 174 -18.48 -10.77 -5.29
N PHE A 175 -18.97 -11.92 -4.89
CA PHE A 175 -18.32 -13.22 -5.09
C PHE A 175 -19.30 -14.21 -5.66
N TYR A 176 -18.79 -15.21 -6.38
CA TYR A 176 -19.56 -16.26 -6.99
C TYR A 176 -19.87 -17.39 -6.00
N ASP A 177 -21.03 -17.98 -6.13
CA ASP A 177 -21.38 -19.24 -5.48
C ASP A 177 -20.81 -20.45 -6.25
N ALA A 178 -21.16 -21.68 -5.81
CA ALA A 178 -20.62 -22.89 -6.40
C ALA A 178 -21.11 -23.10 -7.85
N GLU A 179 -22.34 -22.75 -8.15
CA GLU A 179 -22.91 -22.90 -9.51
C GLU A 179 -22.26 -21.91 -10.47
N GLU A 180 -22.10 -20.64 -10.04
CA GLU A 180 -21.42 -19.62 -10.81
C GLU A 180 -19.94 -19.98 -11.05
N VAL A 181 -19.22 -20.55 -10.05
CA VAL A 181 -17.84 -20.99 -10.22
C VAL A 181 -17.73 -22.15 -11.20
N ASN A 182 -18.61 -23.14 -11.12
CA ASN A 182 -18.64 -24.27 -12.07
C ASN A 182 -18.89 -23.76 -13.49
N ARG A 183 -19.89 -22.90 -13.68
CA ARG A 183 -20.15 -22.27 -14.98
C ARG A 183 -18.97 -21.48 -15.49
N LEU A 184 -18.25 -20.79 -14.59
CA LEU A 184 -17.03 -20.05 -14.95
C LEU A 184 -15.94 -21.01 -15.48
N PHE A 185 -15.76 -22.18 -14.87
CA PHE A 185 -14.80 -23.18 -15.35
C PHE A 185 -15.19 -23.68 -16.75
N GLU A 186 -16.47 -23.99 -16.98
CA GLU A 186 -16.97 -24.42 -18.29
C GLU A 186 -16.68 -23.38 -19.40
N ILE A 187 -17.00 -22.12 -19.16
CA ILE A 187 -16.79 -21.06 -20.18
C ILE A 187 -15.32 -20.65 -20.36
N ALA A 188 -14.48 -20.95 -19.38
CA ALA A 188 -13.03 -20.67 -19.44
C ALA A 188 -12.26 -21.78 -20.15
N GLU A 189 -12.84 -23.00 -20.27
CA GLU A 189 -12.18 -24.14 -20.88
C GLU A 189 -11.74 -23.85 -22.31
N GLY A 190 -10.49 -24.24 -22.64
CA GLY A 190 -9.85 -23.97 -23.94
C GLY A 190 -9.52 -22.51 -24.21
N THR A 191 -9.76 -21.60 -23.25
CA THR A 191 -9.34 -20.20 -23.41
C THR A 191 -7.98 -19.96 -22.74
N ILE A 192 -7.30 -18.90 -23.16
CA ILE A 192 -6.04 -18.46 -22.54
C ILE A 192 -6.19 -18.11 -21.04
N LEU A 193 -7.42 -17.86 -20.56
CA LEU A 193 -7.73 -17.53 -19.17
C LEU A 193 -8.04 -18.75 -18.30
N GLU A 194 -8.15 -19.94 -18.89
CA GLU A 194 -8.56 -21.15 -18.18
C GLU A 194 -7.71 -21.42 -16.94
N ILE A 195 -6.40 -21.57 -17.11
CA ILE A 195 -5.50 -21.85 -15.98
C ILE A 195 -5.46 -20.71 -14.96
N PRO A 196 -5.30 -19.43 -15.34
CA PRO A 196 -5.43 -18.32 -14.39
C PRO A 196 -6.75 -18.35 -13.60
N ILE A 197 -7.88 -18.60 -14.25
CA ILE A 197 -9.20 -18.67 -13.60
C ILE A 197 -9.29 -19.87 -12.65
N LEU A 198 -8.86 -21.05 -13.08
CA LEU A 198 -8.81 -22.24 -12.25
C LEU A 198 -8.03 -22.02 -10.96
N LEU A 199 -6.82 -21.48 -11.08
CA LEU A 199 -5.95 -21.17 -9.93
C LEU A 199 -6.54 -20.08 -9.03
N GLY A 200 -7.16 -19.06 -9.62
CA GLY A 200 -7.80 -17.96 -8.90
C GLY A 200 -9.06 -18.39 -8.15
N ALA A 201 -9.93 -19.18 -8.77
CA ALA A 201 -11.21 -19.58 -8.22
C ALA A 201 -11.10 -20.77 -7.25
N PHE A 202 -10.26 -21.77 -7.55
CA PHE A 202 -10.11 -22.96 -6.72
C PHE A 202 -9.18 -22.74 -5.54
N TYR A 203 -7.97 -22.24 -5.79
CA TYR A 203 -6.96 -22.01 -4.73
C TYR A 203 -6.99 -20.61 -4.14
N GLY A 204 -7.76 -19.70 -4.68
CA GLY A 204 -7.79 -18.32 -4.24
C GLY A 204 -6.46 -17.59 -4.50
N LEU A 205 -5.69 -17.98 -5.52
CA LEU A 205 -4.41 -17.33 -5.82
C LEU A 205 -4.61 -15.88 -6.24
N ARG A 206 -3.70 -15.01 -5.78
CA ARG A 206 -3.64 -13.65 -6.31
C ARG A 206 -3.25 -13.70 -7.79
N ARG A 207 -3.70 -12.74 -8.59
CA ARG A 207 -3.36 -12.68 -10.02
C ARG A 207 -1.85 -12.82 -10.28
N SER A 208 -1.02 -12.16 -9.47
CA SER A 208 0.44 -12.23 -9.58
C SER A 208 1.01 -13.61 -9.21
N GLU A 209 0.38 -14.34 -8.29
CA GLU A 209 0.73 -15.71 -7.91
C GLU A 209 0.32 -16.70 -9.02
N ALA A 210 -0.91 -16.56 -9.55
CA ALA A 210 -1.40 -17.44 -10.60
C ALA A 210 -0.55 -17.33 -11.89
N ILE A 211 -0.24 -16.09 -12.32
CA ILE A 211 0.58 -15.87 -13.51
C ILE A 211 2.05 -16.25 -13.26
N GLY A 212 2.54 -16.04 -12.03
CA GLY A 212 3.90 -16.38 -11.63
C GLY A 212 4.13 -17.86 -11.36
N LEU A 213 3.11 -18.71 -11.42
CA LEU A 213 3.28 -20.13 -11.12
C LEU A 213 4.17 -20.81 -12.17
N LYS A 214 5.17 -21.57 -11.70
CA LYS A 214 6.13 -22.30 -12.52
C LYS A 214 5.89 -23.80 -12.45
N TRP A 215 6.36 -24.54 -13.44
CA TRP A 215 6.23 -25.99 -13.48
C TRP A 215 6.99 -26.70 -12.37
N ASP A 216 8.14 -26.18 -11.95
CA ASP A 216 8.95 -26.72 -10.84
C ASP A 216 8.30 -26.55 -9.46
N ALA A 217 7.31 -25.65 -9.36
CA ALA A 217 6.51 -25.46 -8.15
C ALA A 217 5.34 -26.46 -8.03
N VAL A 218 5.14 -27.34 -9.02
CA VAL A 218 4.09 -28.36 -9.05
C VAL A 218 4.74 -29.73 -8.96
N ASP A 219 4.56 -30.41 -7.84
CA ASP A 219 5.01 -31.77 -7.65
C ASP A 219 3.87 -32.75 -7.95
N PHE A 220 3.93 -33.40 -9.11
CA PHE A 220 2.93 -34.36 -9.56
C PHE A 220 3.04 -35.72 -8.85
N GLU A 221 4.16 -36.04 -8.23
CA GLU A 221 4.36 -37.27 -7.47
C GLU A 221 3.82 -37.13 -6.05
N GLN A 222 4.19 -36.07 -5.37
CA GLN A 222 3.73 -35.77 -4.01
C GLN A 222 2.34 -35.12 -4.00
N ASN A 223 1.77 -34.79 -5.16
CA ASN A 223 0.51 -34.06 -5.32
C ASN A 223 0.48 -32.76 -4.51
N THR A 224 1.48 -31.90 -4.72
CA THR A 224 1.58 -30.60 -4.07
C THR A 224 1.79 -29.46 -5.07
N LEU A 225 1.34 -28.27 -4.67
CA LEU A 225 1.49 -27.03 -5.40
C LEU A 225 2.08 -25.98 -4.45
N THR A 226 3.26 -25.46 -4.75
CA THR A 226 3.95 -24.47 -3.89
C THR A 226 3.88 -23.08 -4.51
N ILE A 227 3.34 -22.10 -3.77
CA ILE A 227 3.27 -20.71 -4.19
C ILE A 227 4.49 -19.98 -3.62
N CYS A 228 5.49 -19.73 -4.47
CA CYS A 228 6.76 -19.10 -4.08
C CYS A 228 7.20 -17.98 -5.03
N HIS A 229 6.54 -17.84 -6.17
CA HIS A 229 6.92 -16.89 -7.22
C HIS A 229 5.75 -15.99 -7.61
N THR A 230 6.04 -14.76 -8.02
CA THR A 230 5.01 -13.81 -8.48
C THR A 230 5.48 -13.02 -9.68
N VAL A 231 4.55 -12.70 -10.56
CA VAL A 231 4.77 -11.78 -11.67
C VAL A 231 3.83 -10.59 -11.54
N VAL A 232 4.40 -9.40 -11.48
CA VAL A 232 3.65 -8.13 -11.44
C VAL A 232 4.03 -7.27 -12.62
N GLN A 233 3.11 -6.41 -13.06
CA GLN A 233 3.39 -5.43 -14.10
C GLN A 233 3.45 -4.05 -13.45
N CYS A 234 4.58 -3.37 -13.63
CA CYS A 234 4.86 -2.04 -13.10
C CYS A 234 5.03 -1.04 -14.23
N ASN A 235 4.67 0.21 -13.97
CA ASN A 235 5.00 1.32 -14.85
C ASN A 235 6.24 2.02 -14.28
N ILE A 236 7.37 1.89 -14.96
CA ILE A 236 8.64 2.50 -14.57
C ILE A 236 9.03 3.46 -15.69
N ASP A 237 9.16 4.74 -15.36
CA ASP A 237 9.55 5.80 -16.30
C ASP A 237 8.72 5.80 -17.61
N GLY A 238 7.41 5.56 -17.46
CA GLY A 238 6.44 5.53 -18.56
C GLY A 238 6.38 4.21 -19.34
N LYS A 239 7.28 3.24 -19.06
CA LYS A 239 7.29 1.91 -19.69
C LYS A 239 6.62 0.88 -18.78
N ARG A 240 5.86 -0.02 -19.39
CA ARG A 240 5.27 -1.16 -18.68
C ARG A 240 6.28 -2.31 -18.67
N GLU A 241 6.78 -2.65 -17.50
CA GLU A 241 7.73 -3.73 -17.30
C GLU A 241 7.12 -4.86 -16.49
N LEU A 242 7.49 -6.10 -16.82
CA LEU A 242 7.16 -7.29 -16.03
C LEU A 242 8.26 -7.50 -15.00
N ILE A 243 7.88 -7.57 -13.74
CA ILE A 243 8.78 -7.85 -12.62
C ILE A 243 8.42 -9.22 -12.08
N ALA A 244 9.28 -10.17 -12.35
CA ALA A 244 9.23 -11.51 -11.80
C ALA A 244 10.10 -11.56 -10.55
N ALA A 245 9.59 -12.13 -9.47
CA ALA A 245 10.34 -12.25 -8.23
C ALA A 245 9.93 -13.50 -7.47
N ASP A 246 10.92 -14.22 -6.97
CA ASP A 246 10.73 -15.22 -5.93
C ASP A 246 10.38 -14.45 -4.66
N THR A 247 9.12 -14.38 -4.37
CA THR A 247 8.71 -13.50 -3.32
C THR A 247 8.33 -14.19 -2.08
N THR A 248 8.89 -13.59 -1.09
CA THR A 248 8.17 -13.52 0.14
C THR A 248 8.35 -12.14 0.74
N LYS A 249 7.45 -11.20 0.43
CA LYS A 249 7.29 -10.01 1.27
C LYS A 249 7.03 -10.40 2.72
N THR A 250 6.47 -11.58 2.96
CA THR A 250 6.26 -12.20 4.28
C THR A 250 6.39 -13.72 4.14
N LYS A 251 6.92 -14.38 5.17
CA LYS A 251 6.97 -15.87 5.25
C LYS A 251 5.60 -16.54 5.05
N SER A 252 4.50 -15.84 5.37
CA SER A 252 3.13 -16.32 5.18
C SER A 252 2.64 -16.34 3.74
N SER A 253 3.34 -15.68 2.81
CA SER A 253 2.98 -15.70 1.39
C SER A 253 3.45 -16.98 0.69
N MET A 254 4.53 -17.61 1.18
CA MET A 254 4.98 -18.91 0.71
C MET A 254 4.16 -20.01 1.39
N ARG A 255 3.50 -20.82 0.60
CA ARG A 255 2.64 -21.91 1.08
C ARG A 255 2.58 -23.04 0.09
N THR A 256 2.45 -24.25 0.60
CA THR A 256 2.23 -25.46 -0.20
C THR A 256 0.79 -25.92 0.01
N LEU A 257 0.08 -26.14 -1.08
CA LEU A 257 -1.31 -26.57 -1.11
C LEU A 257 -1.39 -27.97 -1.76
N PRO A 258 -2.40 -28.79 -1.42
CA PRO A 258 -2.61 -30.08 -2.07
C PRO A 258 -3.01 -29.88 -3.54
N LEU A 259 -2.35 -30.62 -4.44
CA LEU A 259 -2.72 -30.70 -5.85
C LEU A 259 -3.83 -31.74 -6.02
N VAL A 260 -5.06 -31.29 -6.11
CA VAL A 260 -6.23 -32.17 -6.22
C VAL A 260 -6.33 -32.79 -7.62
N PRO A 261 -6.92 -34.00 -7.77
CA PRO A 261 -6.96 -34.73 -9.05
C PRO A 261 -7.50 -33.91 -10.22
N PHE A 262 -8.58 -33.17 -10.04
CA PHE A 262 -9.18 -32.30 -11.06
C PHE A 262 -8.19 -31.25 -11.59
N VAL A 263 -7.47 -30.55 -10.72
CA VAL A 263 -6.47 -29.55 -11.14
C VAL A 263 -5.24 -30.20 -11.72
N LYS A 264 -4.79 -31.33 -11.16
CA LYS A 264 -3.69 -32.12 -11.70
C LYS A 264 -3.92 -32.52 -13.16
N GLU A 265 -5.09 -33.06 -13.46
CA GLU A 265 -5.47 -33.46 -14.81
C GLU A 265 -5.42 -32.29 -15.79
N ARG A 266 -6.02 -31.15 -15.42
CA ARG A 266 -6.02 -29.94 -16.27
C ARG A 266 -4.60 -29.40 -16.50
N LEU A 267 -3.76 -29.38 -15.48
CA LEU A 267 -2.34 -28.98 -15.62
C LEU A 267 -1.55 -29.92 -16.52
N LEU A 268 -1.78 -31.25 -16.44
CA LEU A 268 -1.12 -32.22 -17.32
C LEU A 268 -1.55 -32.08 -18.78
N ILE A 269 -2.84 -31.80 -19.03
CA ILE A 269 -3.33 -31.49 -20.38
C ILE A 269 -2.66 -30.22 -20.90
N HIS A 270 -2.68 -29.16 -20.12
CA HIS A 270 -2.08 -27.88 -20.48
C HIS A 270 -0.57 -27.98 -20.74
N GLN A 271 0.15 -28.81 -19.99
CA GLN A 271 1.58 -29.08 -20.23
C GLN A 271 1.82 -29.71 -21.61
N LYS A 272 0.96 -30.68 -21.99
CA LYS A 272 1.02 -31.30 -23.32
C LYS A 272 0.71 -30.30 -24.44
N GLU A 273 -0.27 -29.43 -24.22
CA GLU A 273 -0.63 -28.36 -25.16
C GLU A 273 0.55 -27.39 -25.36
N GLN A 274 1.24 -26.99 -24.29
CA GLN A 274 2.43 -26.13 -24.40
C GLN A 274 3.56 -26.81 -25.20
N VAL A 275 3.78 -28.10 -25.00
CA VAL A 275 4.78 -28.87 -25.78
C VAL A 275 4.40 -28.91 -27.25
N GLU A 276 3.12 -29.16 -27.58
CA GLU A 276 2.63 -29.20 -28.94
C GLU A 276 2.68 -27.83 -29.62
N ASN A 277 2.26 -26.79 -28.94
CA ASN A 277 2.36 -25.41 -29.40
C ASN A 277 3.79 -25.03 -29.74
N ARG A 278 4.76 -25.41 -28.88
CA ARG A 278 6.18 -25.21 -29.14
C ARG A 278 6.65 -25.93 -30.40
N ARG A 279 6.18 -27.17 -30.59
CA ARG A 279 6.51 -27.96 -31.79
C ARG A 279 5.94 -27.32 -33.06
N LEU A 280 4.68 -26.84 -33.02
CA LEU A 280 4.00 -26.21 -34.15
C LEU A 280 4.59 -24.84 -34.51
N CYS A 281 4.83 -23.99 -33.52
CA CYS A 281 5.41 -22.66 -33.72
C CYS A 281 6.89 -22.69 -34.12
N GLY A 282 7.62 -23.74 -33.77
CA GLY A 282 9.02 -23.90 -34.11
C GLY A 282 9.88 -22.72 -33.66
N ARG A 283 10.53 -22.06 -34.61
CA ARG A 283 11.44 -20.91 -34.33
C ARG A 283 10.70 -19.63 -33.85
N CYS A 284 9.40 -19.56 -34.05
CA CYS A 284 8.59 -18.40 -33.61
C CYS A 284 8.14 -18.52 -32.15
N TYR A 285 8.37 -19.67 -31.51
CA TYR A 285 8.01 -19.86 -30.11
C TYR A 285 8.98 -19.11 -29.19
N ILE A 286 8.43 -18.33 -28.26
CA ILE A 286 9.20 -17.56 -27.27
C ILE A 286 9.66 -18.52 -26.17
N THR A 287 10.98 -18.60 -25.97
CA THR A 287 11.59 -19.56 -25.05
C THR A 287 11.95 -18.97 -23.68
N ASP A 288 11.75 -17.67 -23.49
CA ASP A 288 12.13 -16.96 -22.25
C ASP A 288 11.26 -17.35 -21.04
N TYR A 289 10.08 -17.94 -21.30
CA TYR A 289 9.09 -18.28 -20.27
C TYR A 289 8.74 -19.76 -20.22
N LEU A 290 9.64 -20.65 -20.65
CA LEU A 290 9.41 -22.11 -20.68
C LEU A 290 9.09 -22.71 -19.30
N GLU A 291 9.55 -22.09 -18.26
CA GLU A 291 9.33 -22.53 -16.87
C GLU A 291 7.94 -22.16 -16.34
N TYR A 292 7.21 -21.23 -17.01
CA TYR A 292 5.93 -20.74 -16.53
C TYR A 292 4.76 -21.56 -17.08
N ILE A 293 3.74 -21.71 -16.23
CA ILE A 293 2.49 -22.39 -16.58
C ILE A 293 1.59 -21.48 -17.41
N CYS A 294 1.50 -20.21 -17.05
CA CYS A 294 0.60 -19.24 -17.68
C CYS A 294 1.27 -18.54 -18.87
N VAL A 295 1.48 -19.24 -19.97
CA VAL A 295 1.92 -18.68 -21.24
C VAL A 295 0.84 -18.84 -22.32
N ASN A 296 0.91 -18.05 -23.37
CA ASN A 296 0.03 -18.15 -24.55
C ASN A 296 0.54 -19.20 -25.55
N GLU A 297 -0.19 -19.38 -26.66
CA GLU A 297 0.12 -20.37 -27.70
C GLU A 297 1.50 -20.19 -28.33
N ILE A 298 2.06 -18.98 -28.34
CA ILE A 298 3.39 -18.69 -28.88
C ILE A 298 4.48 -18.67 -27.79
N GLY A 299 4.18 -19.07 -26.56
CA GLY A 299 5.12 -19.11 -25.44
C GLY A 299 5.37 -17.80 -24.71
N ASP A 300 4.64 -16.69 -25.06
CA ASP A 300 4.76 -15.43 -24.32
C ASP A 300 3.98 -15.48 -23.01
N LEU A 301 4.55 -14.91 -21.96
CA LEU A 301 3.92 -14.89 -20.63
C LEU A 301 2.62 -14.08 -20.66
N ILE A 302 1.56 -14.65 -20.07
CA ILE A 302 0.28 -13.94 -19.93
C ILE A 302 0.48 -12.73 -19.02
N LYS A 303 0.31 -11.53 -19.60
CA LYS A 303 0.53 -10.27 -18.86
C LYS A 303 -0.57 -10.03 -17.81
N PRO A 304 -0.22 -9.54 -16.60
CA PRO A 304 -1.22 -9.21 -15.59
C PRO A 304 -2.34 -8.27 -16.07
N SER A 305 -2.01 -7.31 -16.97
CA SER A 305 -3.00 -6.43 -17.59
C SER A 305 -3.98 -7.21 -18.48
N TYR A 306 -3.50 -8.21 -19.23
CA TYR A 306 -4.33 -9.03 -20.10
C TYR A 306 -5.44 -9.73 -19.31
N VAL A 307 -5.10 -10.38 -18.19
CA VAL A 307 -6.10 -11.01 -17.32
C VAL A 307 -7.12 -10.00 -16.81
N THR A 308 -6.67 -8.80 -16.39
CA THR A 308 -7.57 -7.75 -15.90
C THR A 308 -8.54 -7.25 -16.97
N GLU A 309 -8.08 -7.17 -18.22
CA GLU A 309 -8.86 -6.64 -19.34
C GLU A 309 -9.76 -7.69 -19.99
N GLN A 310 -9.29 -8.93 -20.08
CA GLN A 310 -10.03 -9.99 -20.79
C GLN A 310 -11.01 -10.75 -19.90
N PHE A 311 -10.71 -10.87 -18.58
CA PHE A 311 -11.63 -11.56 -17.66
C PHE A 311 -13.04 -10.95 -17.63
N PRO A 312 -13.23 -9.62 -17.50
CA PRO A 312 -14.56 -9.02 -17.60
C PRO A 312 -15.23 -9.24 -18.96
N LYS A 313 -14.46 -9.22 -20.06
CA LYS A 313 -15.00 -9.47 -21.41
C LYS A 313 -15.48 -10.92 -21.58
N LEU A 314 -14.78 -11.89 -20.97
CA LEU A 314 -15.22 -13.27 -20.94
C LEU A 314 -16.56 -13.38 -20.20
N LEU A 315 -16.71 -12.74 -19.06
CA LEU A 315 -17.97 -12.73 -18.30
C LEU A 315 -19.10 -12.10 -19.11
N ASP A 316 -18.85 -10.94 -19.74
CA ASP A 316 -19.85 -10.27 -20.59
C ASP A 316 -20.28 -11.14 -21.78
N LYS A 317 -19.34 -11.82 -22.44
CA LYS A 317 -19.61 -12.70 -23.60
C LYS A 317 -20.60 -13.82 -23.25
N TYR A 318 -20.55 -14.33 -22.03
CA TYR A 318 -21.39 -15.42 -21.55
C TYR A 318 -22.48 -14.97 -20.56
N GLU A 319 -22.75 -13.66 -20.52
CA GLU A 319 -23.80 -13.05 -19.68
C GLU A 319 -23.70 -13.41 -18.20
N MET A 320 -22.46 -13.58 -17.71
CA MET A 320 -22.19 -13.79 -16.30
C MET A 320 -22.14 -12.47 -15.54
N ARG A 321 -22.54 -12.52 -14.29
CA ARG A 321 -22.45 -11.36 -13.39
C ARG A 321 -21.01 -10.86 -13.30
N ARG A 322 -20.78 -9.55 -13.54
CA ARG A 322 -19.46 -8.93 -13.50
C ARG A 322 -18.86 -8.97 -12.10
N ILE A 323 -17.69 -9.56 -11.99
CA ILE A 323 -16.79 -9.49 -10.84
C ILE A 323 -15.37 -9.18 -11.32
N ARG A 324 -14.50 -8.76 -10.41
CA ARG A 324 -13.08 -8.60 -10.73
C ARG A 324 -12.37 -9.95 -10.58
N TYR A 325 -11.27 -10.15 -11.29
CA TYR A 325 -10.46 -11.37 -11.12
C TYR A 325 -10.07 -11.63 -9.64
N HIS A 326 -9.77 -10.57 -8.88
CA HIS A 326 -9.45 -10.70 -7.44
C HIS A 326 -10.63 -11.21 -6.60
N ASP A 327 -11.85 -11.01 -7.07
CA ASP A 327 -13.06 -11.48 -6.37
C ASP A 327 -13.24 -13.01 -6.45
N LEU A 328 -12.51 -13.70 -7.36
CA LEU A 328 -12.40 -15.17 -7.38
C LEU A 328 -11.81 -15.71 -6.07
N ARG A 329 -10.83 -15.00 -5.53
CA ARG A 329 -10.27 -15.31 -4.21
C ARG A 329 -11.30 -15.14 -3.08
N HIS A 330 -12.19 -14.17 -3.20
CA HIS A 330 -13.30 -14.01 -2.27
C HIS A 330 -14.33 -15.14 -2.45
N SER A 331 -14.57 -15.58 -3.68
CA SER A 331 -15.43 -16.74 -3.97
C SER A 331 -14.86 -18.02 -3.34
N CYS A 332 -13.56 -18.29 -3.52
CA CYS A 332 -12.88 -19.42 -2.87
C CYS A 332 -13.06 -19.40 -1.34
N ALA A 333 -12.76 -18.28 -0.69
CA ALA A 333 -12.89 -18.17 0.76
C ALA A 333 -14.34 -18.35 1.25
N SER A 334 -15.30 -17.77 0.51
CA SER A 334 -16.72 -17.90 0.84
C SER A 334 -17.22 -19.35 0.71
N LEU A 335 -16.76 -20.07 -0.34
CA LEU A 335 -17.08 -21.48 -0.53
C LEU A 335 -16.47 -22.36 0.55
N LEU A 336 -15.21 -22.14 0.92
CA LEU A 336 -14.55 -22.84 2.04
C LEU A 336 -15.34 -22.64 3.33
N LEU A 337 -15.71 -21.39 3.65
CA LEU A 337 -16.45 -21.06 4.85
C LEU A 337 -17.85 -21.70 4.85
N LYS A 338 -18.57 -21.65 3.72
CA LYS A 338 -19.89 -22.27 3.55
C LYS A 338 -19.83 -23.79 3.76
N ASN A 339 -18.70 -24.42 3.44
CA ASN A 339 -18.45 -25.86 3.66
C ASN A 339 -17.85 -26.16 5.05
N GLY A 340 -17.88 -25.23 6.01
CA GLY A 340 -17.51 -25.47 7.39
C GLY A 340 -16.02 -25.39 7.69
N VAL A 341 -15.19 -24.94 6.74
CA VAL A 341 -13.75 -24.73 6.97
C VAL A 341 -13.55 -23.56 7.91
N GLN A 342 -12.72 -23.72 8.93
CA GLN A 342 -12.47 -22.68 9.94
C GLN A 342 -11.74 -21.48 9.35
N MET A 343 -12.04 -20.28 9.87
CA MET A 343 -11.42 -19.01 9.40
C MET A 343 -9.89 -19.05 9.44
N LYS A 344 -9.30 -19.77 10.40
CA LYS A 344 -7.84 -19.91 10.52
C LYS A 344 -7.26 -20.72 9.36
N GLU A 345 -7.90 -21.82 9.01
CA GLU A 345 -7.49 -22.67 7.89
C GLU A 345 -7.65 -21.92 6.55
N ILE A 346 -8.74 -21.14 6.39
CA ILE A 346 -8.94 -20.25 5.24
C ILE A 346 -7.83 -19.19 5.15
N GLN A 347 -7.41 -18.62 6.28
CA GLN A 347 -6.27 -17.70 6.33
C GLN A 347 -5.00 -18.35 5.78
N ASP A 348 -4.70 -19.57 6.25
CA ASP A 348 -3.49 -20.31 5.85
C ASP A 348 -3.57 -20.75 4.38
N TRP A 349 -4.72 -21.24 3.93
CA TRP A 349 -4.98 -21.58 2.52
C TRP A 349 -4.73 -20.41 1.59
N LEU A 350 -5.28 -19.26 1.93
CA LEU A 350 -5.13 -18.07 1.13
C LEU A 350 -3.74 -17.39 1.28
N GLY A 351 -3.01 -17.63 2.36
CA GLY A 351 -1.76 -16.92 2.69
C GLY A 351 -2.01 -15.44 3.05
N HIS A 352 -2.97 -15.18 3.95
CA HIS A 352 -3.15 -13.86 4.53
C HIS A 352 -2.21 -13.68 5.71
N SER A 353 -1.36 -12.66 5.67
CA SER A 353 -0.41 -12.34 6.75
C SER A 353 -1.10 -11.89 8.05
N ASP A 354 -2.33 -11.37 7.94
CA ASP A 354 -3.11 -10.88 9.07
C ASP A 354 -4.50 -11.53 9.07
N PHE A 355 -4.85 -12.19 10.18
CA PHE A 355 -6.15 -12.81 10.40
C PHE A 355 -7.31 -11.81 10.28
N SER A 356 -7.08 -10.56 10.69
CA SER A 356 -8.10 -9.50 10.59
C SER A 356 -8.59 -9.30 9.14
N THR A 357 -7.74 -9.55 8.15
CA THR A 357 -8.11 -9.47 6.73
C THR A 357 -9.18 -10.52 6.38
N THR A 358 -9.02 -11.76 6.85
CA THR A 358 -10.01 -12.84 6.64
C THR A 358 -11.27 -12.57 7.45
N ALA A 359 -11.13 -12.29 8.74
CA ALA A 359 -12.26 -12.08 9.64
C ALA A 359 -13.13 -10.88 9.22
N ASN A 360 -12.54 -9.72 8.95
CA ASN A 360 -13.29 -8.51 8.56
C ASN A 360 -14.01 -8.66 7.22
N THR A 361 -13.50 -9.53 6.34
CA THR A 361 -14.10 -9.75 5.03
C THR A 361 -15.23 -10.76 5.06
N TYR A 362 -15.11 -11.83 5.85
CA TYR A 362 -16.01 -12.99 5.78
C TYR A 362 -16.81 -13.27 7.05
N ALA A 363 -16.55 -12.61 8.19
CA ALA A 363 -17.26 -12.88 9.45
C ALA A 363 -18.79 -12.70 9.36
N HIS A 364 -19.28 -11.87 8.45
CA HIS A 364 -20.71 -11.69 8.24
C HIS A 364 -21.39 -12.88 7.55
N LEU A 365 -20.60 -13.76 6.92
CA LEU A 365 -21.10 -14.99 6.25
C LEU A 365 -21.09 -16.19 7.19
N ASP A 366 -20.44 -16.09 8.35
CA ASP A 366 -20.23 -17.17 9.32
C ASP A 366 -21.42 -17.31 10.27
N TYR A 367 -22.62 -17.53 9.72
CA TYR A 367 -23.80 -17.82 10.53
C TYR A 367 -23.79 -19.26 11.08
N ALA A 368 -23.22 -20.20 10.32
CA ALA A 368 -23.12 -21.61 10.74
C ALA A 368 -22.30 -21.76 12.04
N SER A 369 -21.21 -21.03 12.19
CA SER A 369 -20.41 -20.99 13.40
C SER A 369 -21.18 -20.47 14.64
N LYS A 370 -22.14 -19.57 14.42
CA LYS A 370 -23.04 -19.10 15.49
C LYS A 370 -24.04 -20.17 15.92
N LEU A 371 -24.55 -20.95 14.99
CA LEU A 371 -25.42 -22.09 15.29
C LEU A 371 -24.66 -23.16 16.08
N THR A 372 -23.47 -23.55 15.61
CA THR A 372 -22.60 -24.49 16.33
C THR A 372 -22.26 -24.01 17.74
N SER A 373 -22.01 -22.71 17.90
CA SER A 373 -21.77 -22.11 19.23
C SER A 373 -23.01 -22.16 20.12
N ALA A 374 -24.19 -21.93 19.55
CA ALA A 374 -25.46 -22.05 20.29
C ALA A 374 -25.70 -23.50 20.72
N ASP A 375 -25.49 -24.46 19.83
CA ASP A 375 -25.64 -25.90 20.13
C ASP A 375 -24.63 -26.35 21.21
N ALA A 376 -23.40 -25.88 21.16
CA ALA A 376 -22.39 -26.14 22.17
C ALA A 376 -22.79 -25.57 23.55
N MET A 377 -23.41 -24.37 23.57
CA MET A 377 -23.95 -23.80 24.83
C MET A 377 -25.12 -24.60 25.35
N LEU A 378 -26.06 -25.03 24.50
CA LEU A 378 -27.19 -25.90 24.90
C LEU A 378 -26.67 -27.22 25.45
N GLY A 379 -25.71 -27.87 24.80
CA GLY A 379 -25.07 -29.10 25.28
C GLY A 379 -24.33 -28.93 26.60
N GLY A 380 -23.58 -27.84 26.73
CA GLY A 380 -22.83 -27.52 27.97
C GLY A 380 -23.72 -27.19 29.16
N LEU A 381 -24.88 -26.62 28.93
CA LEU A 381 -25.88 -26.29 29.97
C LEU A 381 -26.86 -27.44 30.22
N GLY A 382 -26.82 -28.51 29.43
CA GLY A 382 -27.78 -29.63 29.56
C GLY A 382 -29.23 -29.26 29.23
N ILE A 383 -29.44 -28.17 28.50
CA ILE A 383 -30.75 -27.68 28.08
C ILE A 383 -31.04 -28.26 26.68
N GLY A 384 -32.07 -29.06 26.56
CA GLY A 384 -32.51 -29.60 25.24
C GLY A 384 -32.34 -31.11 25.07
N LYS A 385 -32.31 -31.88 26.21
CA LYS A 385 -32.51 -33.33 26.19
C LYS A 385 -33.94 -33.66 26.61
#